data_eb5d7a8b83c729a2bba7033d8a7db3e4
#
_entry.id   eb5d7a8b83c729a2bba7033d8a7db3e4
#
_cell.length_a   1.000
_cell.length_b   1.000
_cell.length_c   1.000
_cell.angle_alpha   90.00
_cell.angle_beta   90.00
_cell.angle_gamma   90.00
#
_symmetry.space_group_name_H-M   'P 1'
#
loop_
_entity.id
_entity.type
_entity.pdbx_description
1 polymer ?
#
loop_
_entity_poly.entity_id
_entity_poly.type
_entity_poly.pdbx_seq_one_letter_code
_entity_poly.pdbx_strand_id
1 'polypeptide(L)'
;METFHVRSILVTGSDRGVGLGLVTRFLEKRDPPEWIFATSLDLEGFHGKKLRRLALSHPNLVVLQLDIRDLKSIEAAVQKVEEHVKGNGLTLLINNAGILVKFTFLASETAENMARLYNTNTIGTLQVSQAFLPLLKTAALRSPKEGLSCSKAAIVNISSDFGSIEKVAGWNLSQVVSYRCSKTALNMLTRCQSLEYKQFGVLCLSIHPGWVKTSMGTLLVPTTVKDSTTGIVKVLSAVTERDSGSFLDWEGNTVPW
;
A
#
# COMPACT_ATOMS: atom_id res chain seq x y z
N MET A 1 -11.53 -21.27 12.12
CA MET A 1 -10.66 -20.13 11.69
C MET A 1 -11.57 -18.95 11.40
N GLU A 2 -11.36 -17.82 12.09
CA GLU A 2 -12.08 -16.60 11.73
C GLU A 2 -11.78 -16.25 10.27
N THR A 3 -12.82 -15.98 9.50
CA THR A 3 -12.66 -15.56 8.10
C THR A 3 -12.03 -14.17 8.08
N PHE A 4 -10.96 -13.99 7.27
CA PHE A 4 -10.34 -12.68 7.05
C PHE A 4 -11.35 -11.75 6.39
N HIS A 5 -11.97 -10.92 7.20
CA HIS A 5 -12.94 -9.91 6.78
C HIS A 5 -12.37 -8.52 7.01
N VAL A 6 -12.43 -7.66 5.99
CA VAL A 6 -12.06 -6.25 6.02
C VAL A 6 -13.30 -5.47 5.58
N ARG A 7 -13.84 -4.63 6.46
CA ARG A 7 -15.07 -3.88 6.15
C ARG A 7 -14.84 -2.83 5.08
N SER A 8 -13.77 -2.08 5.17
CA SER A 8 -13.42 -1.02 4.22
C SER A 8 -11.92 -0.99 3.95
N ILE A 9 -11.55 -0.78 2.69
CA ILE A 9 -10.15 -0.75 2.27
C ILE A 9 -9.92 0.44 1.31
N LEU A 10 -8.80 1.10 1.48
CA LEU A 10 -8.27 2.05 0.51
C LEU A 10 -6.92 1.57 -0.02
N VAL A 11 -6.77 1.59 -1.35
CA VAL A 11 -5.51 1.25 -2.03
C VAL A 11 -5.05 2.44 -2.86
N THR A 12 -3.89 3.01 -2.53
CA THR A 12 -3.34 4.12 -3.31
C THR A 12 -2.67 3.63 -4.59
N GLY A 13 -2.80 4.40 -5.71
CA GLY A 13 -2.19 4.05 -7.00
C GLY A 13 -2.68 2.70 -7.53
N SER A 14 -3.99 2.50 -7.55
CA SER A 14 -4.63 1.23 -7.87
C SER A 14 -5.20 1.14 -9.28
N ASP A 15 -4.80 2.04 -10.17
CA ASP A 15 -5.21 2.05 -11.59
C ASP A 15 -4.47 1.02 -12.45
N ARG A 16 -3.41 0.40 -11.94
CA ARG A 16 -2.59 -0.63 -12.62
C ARG A 16 -1.76 -1.47 -11.66
N GLY A 17 -1.08 -2.47 -12.21
CA GLY A 17 -0.06 -3.26 -11.50
C GLY A 17 -0.57 -3.91 -10.21
N VAL A 18 0.25 -3.90 -9.18
CA VAL A 18 -0.06 -4.52 -7.87
C VAL A 18 -1.30 -3.89 -7.24
N GLY A 19 -1.44 -2.57 -7.29
CA GLY A 19 -2.59 -1.88 -6.72
C GLY A 19 -3.92 -2.31 -7.34
N LEU A 20 -4.02 -2.38 -8.67
CA LEU A 20 -5.20 -2.90 -9.36
C LEU A 20 -5.43 -4.38 -9.05
N GLY A 21 -4.36 -5.16 -9.00
CA GLY A 21 -4.44 -6.57 -8.61
C GLY A 21 -5.02 -6.77 -7.22
N LEU A 22 -4.61 -5.95 -6.23
CA LEU A 22 -5.15 -5.99 -4.87
C LEU A 22 -6.65 -5.63 -4.86
N VAL A 23 -7.05 -4.54 -5.51
CA VAL A 23 -8.47 -4.17 -5.66
C VAL A 23 -9.26 -5.35 -6.24
N THR A 24 -8.78 -5.96 -7.33
CA THR A 24 -9.43 -7.12 -7.95
C THR A 24 -9.54 -8.30 -6.98
N ARG A 25 -8.48 -8.62 -6.22
CA ARG A 25 -8.53 -9.73 -5.23
C ARG A 25 -9.57 -9.49 -4.14
N PHE A 26 -9.71 -8.24 -3.65
CA PHE A 26 -10.72 -7.91 -2.65
C PHE A 26 -12.15 -7.95 -3.22
N LEU A 27 -12.36 -7.55 -4.48
CA LEU A 27 -13.65 -7.67 -5.17
C LEU A 27 -14.07 -9.13 -5.39
N GLU A 28 -13.12 -10.02 -5.67
CA GLU A 28 -13.38 -11.44 -5.94
C GLU A 28 -13.52 -12.31 -4.68
N LYS A 29 -13.39 -11.74 -3.47
CA LYS A 29 -13.63 -12.51 -2.24
C LYS A 29 -15.09 -12.98 -2.18
N ARG A 30 -15.29 -14.14 -1.56
CA ARG A 30 -16.65 -14.64 -1.25
C ARG A 30 -17.42 -13.66 -0.36
N ASP A 31 -16.71 -12.98 0.54
CA ASP A 31 -17.21 -11.93 1.42
C ASP A 31 -16.34 -10.67 1.16
N PRO A 32 -16.72 -9.86 0.15
CA PRO A 32 -15.96 -8.67 -0.21
C PRO A 32 -16.18 -7.55 0.81
N PRO A 33 -15.25 -6.57 0.92
CA PRO A 33 -15.46 -5.38 1.72
C PRO A 33 -16.74 -4.63 1.35
N GLU A 34 -17.39 -4.01 2.33
CA GLU A 34 -18.52 -3.09 2.09
C GLU A 34 -18.10 -1.93 1.18
N TRP A 35 -16.86 -1.45 1.36
CA TRP A 35 -16.28 -0.36 0.57
C TRP A 35 -14.84 -0.66 0.17
N ILE A 36 -14.56 -0.50 -1.12
CA ILE A 36 -13.21 -0.54 -1.69
C ILE A 36 -12.96 0.80 -2.37
N PHE A 37 -12.02 1.58 -1.82
CA PHE A 37 -11.59 2.85 -2.38
C PHE A 37 -10.33 2.62 -3.21
N ALA A 38 -10.46 2.79 -4.51
CA ALA A 38 -9.36 2.63 -5.47
C ALA A 38 -8.95 4.00 -6.01
N THR A 39 -7.66 4.33 -5.97
CA THR A 39 -7.23 5.67 -6.36
C THR A 39 -6.34 5.68 -7.60
N SER A 40 -6.45 6.75 -8.38
CA SER A 40 -5.58 7.06 -9.52
C SER A 40 -5.17 8.52 -9.48
N LEU A 41 -3.96 8.81 -9.96
CA LEU A 41 -3.50 10.19 -10.15
C LEU A 41 -4.27 10.89 -11.28
N ASP A 42 -4.60 10.14 -12.34
CA ASP A 42 -5.30 10.63 -13.53
C ASP A 42 -6.48 9.71 -13.87
N LEU A 43 -7.70 10.19 -13.60
CA LEU A 43 -8.95 9.44 -13.87
C LEU A 43 -9.35 9.49 -15.34
N GLU A 44 -8.89 10.46 -16.12
CA GLU A 44 -9.23 10.61 -17.53
C GLU A 44 -8.24 9.89 -18.45
N GLY A 45 -7.07 9.52 -17.96
CA GLY A 45 -6.10 8.71 -18.67
C GLY A 45 -6.55 7.27 -18.89
N PHE A 46 -5.80 6.53 -19.70
CA PHE A 46 -6.13 5.15 -20.09
C PHE A 46 -6.39 4.22 -18.87
N HIS A 47 -5.52 4.28 -17.86
CA HIS A 47 -5.62 3.43 -16.68
C HIS A 47 -6.77 3.86 -15.76
N GLY A 48 -6.97 5.16 -15.55
CA GLY A 48 -8.08 5.70 -14.76
C GLY A 48 -9.44 5.34 -15.36
N LYS A 49 -9.60 5.47 -16.68
CA LYS A 49 -10.81 5.04 -17.39
C LYS A 49 -11.09 3.54 -17.24
N LYS A 50 -10.05 2.70 -17.27
CA LYS A 50 -10.20 1.26 -17.02
C LYS A 50 -10.69 0.98 -15.59
N LEU A 51 -10.13 1.67 -14.61
CA LEU A 51 -10.55 1.55 -13.20
C LEU A 51 -12.01 2.01 -13.02
N ARG A 52 -12.41 3.12 -13.63
CA ARG A 52 -13.79 3.61 -13.61
C ARG A 52 -14.78 2.62 -14.26
N ARG A 53 -14.39 1.96 -15.36
CA ARG A 53 -15.21 0.90 -15.97
C ARG A 53 -15.40 -0.29 -15.03
N LEU A 54 -14.37 -0.68 -14.28
CA LEU A 54 -14.48 -1.75 -13.27
C LEU A 54 -15.53 -1.38 -12.20
N ALA A 55 -15.59 -0.13 -11.79
CA ALA A 55 -16.56 0.35 -10.80
C ALA A 55 -18.02 0.27 -11.27
N LEU A 56 -18.29 0.32 -12.58
CA LEU A 56 -19.65 0.19 -13.11
C LEU A 56 -20.30 -1.16 -12.80
N SER A 57 -19.50 -2.20 -12.64
CA SER A 57 -19.95 -3.57 -12.32
C SER A 57 -19.81 -3.95 -10.84
N HIS A 58 -19.31 -3.03 -10.00
CA HIS A 58 -19.05 -3.30 -8.59
C HIS A 58 -19.49 -2.10 -7.74
N PRO A 59 -20.72 -2.12 -7.21
CA PRO A 59 -21.32 -0.97 -6.49
C PRO A 59 -20.56 -0.60 -5.19
N ASN A 60 -19.77 -1.52 -4.65
CA ASN A 60 -18.91 -1.31 -3.50
C ASN A 60 -17.50 -0.75 -3.85
N LEU A 61 -17.21 -0.53 -5.15
CA LEU A 61 -15.94 0.06 -5.60
C LEU A 61 -16.11 1.56 -5.88
N VAL A 62 -15.44 2.38 -5.08
CA VAL A 62 -15.41 3.83 -5.22
C VAL A 62 -14.06 4.25 -5.81
N VAL A 63 -14.08 4.95 -6.93
CA VAL A 63 -12.86 5.43 -7.59
C VAL A 63 -12.62 6.89 -7.25
N LEU A 64 -11.43 7.18 -6.72
CA LEU A 64 -11.04 8.52 -6.27
C LEU A 64 -9.80 9.00 -7.02
N GLN A 65 -9.76 10.30 -7.31
CA GLN A 65 -8.52 10.94 -7.74
C GLN A 65 -7.67 11.22 -6.50
N LEU A 66 -6.37 10.87 -6.57
CA LEU A 66 -5.45 11.10 -5.46
C LEU A 66 -4.01 11.28 -5.95
N ASP A 67 -3.48 12.48 -5.74
CA ASP A 67 -2.03 12.73 -5.72
C ASP A 67 -1.55 12.71 -4.27
N ILE A 68 -0.76 11.71 -3.91
CA ILE A 68 -0.23 11.55 -2.55
C ILE A 68 0.79 12.63 -2.14
N ARG A 69 1.19 13.51 -3.08
CA ARG A 69 2.10 14.64 -2.86
C ARG A 69 1.35 15.96 -2.64
N ASP A 70 0.04 15.96 -2.83
CA ASP A 70 -0.81 17.14 -2.71
C ASP A 70 -1.77 16.99 -1.52
N LEU A 71 -1.56 17.79 -0.49
CA LEU A 71 -2.38 17.76 0.73
C LEU A 71 -3.86 18.02 0.46
N LYS A 72 -4.20 18.91 -0.48
CA LYS A 72 -5.60 19.17 -0.85
C LYS A 72 -6.25 17.96 -1.51
N SER A 73 -5.50 17.25 -2.36
CA SER A 73 -5.96 16.01 -2.97
C SER A 73 -6.18 14.92 -1.91
N ILE A 74 -5.29 14.83 -0.91
CA ILE A 74 -5.42 13.89 0.20
C ILE A 74 -6.64 14.22 1.05
N GLU A 75 -6.83 15.47 1.43
CA GLU A 75 -7.99 15.94 2.22
C GLU A 75 -9.32 15.65 1.52
N ALA A 76 -9.40 15.93 0.21
CA ALA A 76 -10.58 15.61 -0.59
C ALA A 76 -10.87 14.08 -0.62
N ALA A 77 -9.83 13.25 -0.70
CA ALA A 77 -9.99 11.80 -0.65
C ALA A 77 -10.47 11.33 0.74
N VAL A 78 -9.95 11.90 1.84
CA VAL A 78 -10.41 11.60 3.21
C VAL A 78 -11.90 11.90 3.35
N GLN A 79 -12.35 13.10 2.93
CA GLN A 79 -13.77 13.50 2.99
C GLN A 79 -14.66 12.50 2.23
N LYS A 80 -14.25 12.10 1.01
CA LYS A 80 -15.01 11.12 0.23
C LYS A 80 -15.09 9.75 0.89
N VAL A 81 -14.01 9.27 1.50
CA VAL A 81 -14.02 8.02 2.26
C VAL A 81 -14.95 8.14 3.48
N GLU A 82 -14.87 9.24 4.22
CA GLU A 82 -15.70 9.48 5.41
C GLU A 82 -17.20 9.49 5.10
N GLU A 83 -17.60 10.12 3.98
CA GLU A 83 -18.99 10.11 3.47
C GLU A 83 -19.55 8.69 3.29
N HIS A 84 -18.71 7.73 2.84
CA HIS A 84 -19.13 6.35 2.59
C HIS A 84 -19.12 5.47 3.84
N VAL A 85 -18.06 5.59 4.67
CA VAL A 85 -17.91 4.72 5.84
C VAL A 85 -18.83 5.14 7.01
N LYS A 86 -19.47 6.30 6.96
CA LYS A 86 -20.53 6.78 7.87
C LYS A 86 -20.20 6.54 9.35
N GLY A 87 -19.02 6.97 9.79
CA GLY A 87 -18.58 6.84 11.19
C GLY A 87 -18.09 5.44 11.59
N ASN A 88 -18.03 4.47 10.68
CA ASN A 88 -17.42 3.15 10.95
C ASN A 88 -15.89 3.15 10.80
N GLY A 89 -15.33 4.21 10.22
CA GLY A 89 -13.91 4.33 9.96
C GLY A 89 -13.39 3.46 8.81
N LEU A 90 -12.10 3.63 8.48
CA LEU A 90 -11.39 2.86 7.46
C LEU A 90 -10.64 1.70 8.13
N THR A 91 -10.91 0.47 7.70
CA THR A 91 -10.28 -0.73 8.29
C THR A 91 -8.87 -0.97 7.78
N LEU A 92 -8.63 -0.81 6.48
CA LEU A 92 -7.33 -1.14 5.88
C LEU A 92 -6.89 -0.05 4.91
N LEU A 93 -5.73 0.54 5.18
CA LEU A 93 -5.03 1.45 4.27
C LEU A 93 -3.84 0.72 3.64
N ILE A 94 -3.84 0.55 2.32
CA ILE A 94 -2.68 0.04 1.58
C ILE A 94 -2.03 1.19 0.80
N ASN A 95 -0.89 1.64 1.26
CA ASN A 95 -0.04 2.60 0.58
C ASN A 95 0.77 1.88 -0.50
N ASN A 96 0.22 1.83 -1.71
CA ASN A 96 0.86 1.17 -2.85
C ASN A 96 1.41 2.17 -3.87
N ALA A 97 0.90 3.40 -3.92
CA ALA A 97 1.41 4.43 -4.83
C ALA A 97 2.91 4.66 -4.63
N GLY A 98 3.64 4.70 -5.72
CA GLY A 98 5.08 4.92 -5.71
C GLY A 98 5.64 5.05 -7.12
N ILE A 99 6.86 5.53 -7.22
CA ILE A 99 7.59 5.71 -8.47
C ILE A 99 8.97 5.07 -8.41
N LEU A 100 9.47 4.68 -9.57
CA LEU A 100 10.82 4.20 -9.81
C LEU A 100 11.35 4.90 -11.06
N VAL A 101 12.56 5.46 -10.98
CA VAL A 101 13.34 5.89 -12.15
C VAL A 101 14.33 4.78 -12.46
N LYS A 102 14.16 4.18 -13.64
CA LYS A 102 14.98 3.03 -14.08
C LYS A 102 16.34 3.49 -14.57
N PHE A 103 17.29 2.56 -14.52
CA PHE A 103 18.64 2.73 -15.10
C PHE A 103 19.44 3.90 -14.52
N THR A 104 19.24 4.20 -13.23
CA THR A 104 20.10 5.15 -12.51
C THR A 104 21.29 4.42 -11.87
N PHE A 105 22.46 5.04 -11.93
CA PHE A 105 23.70 4.53 -11.37
C PHE A 105 24.20 5.51 -10.30
N LEU A 106 24.95 5.04 -9.31
CA LEU A 106 25.46 5.90 -8.24
C LEU A 106 26.26 7.10 -8.79
N ALA A 107 27.05 6.88 -9.82
CA ALA A 107 27.88 7.94 -10.42
C ALA A 107 27.07 9.02 -11.17
N SER A 108 25.84 8.73 -11.58
CA SER A 108 24.97 9.66 -12.33
C SER A 108 23.70 10.04 -11.55
N GLU A 109 23.59 9.62 -10.31
CA GLU A 109 22.42 9.96 -9.48
C GLU A 109 22.42 11.45 -9.12
N THR A 110 21.24 12.05 -9.04
CA THR A 110 21.06 13.47 -8.80
C THR A 110 20.26 13.76 -7.54
N ALA A 111 20.54 14.89 -6.90
CA ALA A 111 19.77 15.35 -5.74
C ALA A 111 18.27 15.55 -6.10
N GLU A 112 17.98 16.05 -7.29
CA GLU A 112 16.61 16.26 -7.78
C GLU A 112 15.85 14.91 -7.89
N ASN A 113 16.47 13.90 -8.51
CA ASN A 113 15.87 12.58 -8.63
C ASN A 113 15.67 11.95 -7.25
N MET A 114 16.65 12.06 -6.36
CA MET A 114 16.56 11.57 -4.99
C MET A 114 15.42 12.24 -4.21
N ALA A 115 15.31 13.58 -4.28
CA ALA A 115 14.23 14.33 -3.65
C ALA A 115 12.86 13.93 -4.21
N ARG A 116 12.75 13.76 -5.53
CA ARG A 116 11.49 13.35 -6.19
C ARG A 116 11.02 11.97 -5.71
N LEU A 117 11.92 10.99 -5.64
CA LEU A 117 11.57 9.65 -5.19
C LEU A 117 11.24 9.63 -3.69
N TYR A 118 11.99 10.36 -2.89
CA TYR A 118 11.74 10.51 -1.46
C TYR A 118 10.40 11.17 -1.19
N ASN A 119 10.10 12.29 -1.89
CA ASN A 119 8.81 12.98 -1.77
C ASN A 119 7.63 12.08 -2.10
N THR A 120 7.74 11.24 -3.13
CA THR A 120 6.62 10.36 -3.50
C THR A 120 6.55 9.13 -2.61
N ASN A 121 7.66 8.36 -2.52
CA ASN A 121 7.61 7.02 -1.92
C ASN A 121 7.60 7.05 -0.38
N THR A 122 8.06 8.13 0.24
CA THR A 122 8.20 8.26 1.70
C THR A 122 7.30 9.36 2.26
N ILE A 123 7.48 10.62 1.83
CA ILE A 123 6.72 11.75 2.38
C ILE A 123 5.24 11.66 2.01
N GLY A 124 4.92 11.36 0.75
CA GLY A 124 3.54 11.18 0.32
C GLY A 124 2.84 10.05 1.08
N THR A 125 3.54 8.94 1.33
CA THR A 125 3.01 7.84 2.15
C THR A 125 2.78 8.27 3.61
N LEU A 126 3.68 9.06 4.19
CA LEU A 126 3.49 9.65 5.53
C LEU A 126 2.24 10.52 5.57
N GLN A 127 2.11 11.47 4.62
CA GLN A 127 0.98 12.40 4.55
C GLN A 127 -0.37 11.68 4.42
N VAL A 128 -0.46 10.70 3.54
CA VAL A 128 -1.67 9.85 3.41
C VAL A 128 -1.96 9.12 4.72
N SER A 129 -0.95 8.49 5.33
CA SER A 129 -1.13 7.76 6.59
C SER A 129 -1.62 8.66 7.72
N GLN A 130 -1.07 9.88 7.83
CA GLN A 130 -1.48 10.86 8.84
C GLN A 130 -2.91 11.35 8.61
N ALA A 131 -3.29 11.65 7.37
CA ALA A 131 -4.61 12.14 7.03
C ALA A 131 -5.71 11.08 7.27
N PHE A 132 -5.43 9.81 6.99
CA PHE A 132 -6.38 8.70 7.22
C PHE A 132 -6.33 8.13 8.65
N LEU A 133 -5.37 8.51 9.48
CA LEU A 133 -5.25 7.99 10.85
C LEU A 133 -6.52 8.18 11.70
N PRO A 134 -7.25 9.31 11.66
CA PRO A 134 -8.51 9.43 12.40
C PRO A 134 -9.54 8.36 12.02
N LEU A 135 -9.68 8.03 10.74
CA LEU A 135 -10.60 7.00 10.28
C LEU A 135 -10.14 5.58 10.68
N LEU A 136 -8.83 5.33 10.70
CA LEU A 136 -8.27 4.06 11.19
C LEU A 136 -8.49 3.89 12.69
N LYS A 137 -8.29 4.95 13.49
CA LYS A 137 -8.61 4.96 14.93
C LYS A 137 -10.07 4.65 15.19
N THR A 138 -10.98 5.27 14.41
CA THR A 138 -12.41 5.00 14.50
C THR A 138 -12.73 3.54 14.22
N ALA A 139 -12.15 2.95 13.18
CA ALA A 139 -12.33 1.53 12.87
C ALA A 139 -11.79 0.61 13.98
N ALA A 140 -10.63 0.94 14.55
CA ALA A 140 -10.04 0.18 15.65
C ALA A 140 -10.94 0.18 16.91
N LEU A 141 -11.49 1.36 17.26
CA LEU A 141 -12.37 1.52 18.43
C LEU A 141 -13.72 0.80 18.26
N ARG A 142 -14.24 0.74 17.03
CA ARG A 142 -15.52 0.08 16.73
C ARG A 142 -15.41 -1.41 16.48
N SER A 143 -14.19 -1.91 16.32
CA SER A 143 -13.98 -3.35 16.11
C SER A 143 -14.13 -4.14 17.41
N PRO A 144 -14.89 -5.24 17.41
CA PRO A 144 -14.97 -6.13 18.56
C PRO A 144 -13.69 -7.00 18.72
N LYS A 145 -12.74 -6.91 17.77
CA LYS A 145 -11.53 -7.74 17.76
C LYS A 145 -10.51 -7.23 18.76
N GLU A 146 -9.95 -8.14 19.53
CA GLU A 146 -8.82 -7.86 20.42
C GLU A 146 -7.50 -7.84 19.64
N GLY A 147 -6.44 -7.29 20.25
CA GLY A 147 -5.10 -7.19 19.70
C GLY A 147 -5.04 -6.34 18.41
N LEU A 148 -4.03 -6.58 17.59
CA LEU A 148 -3.82 -5.91 16.30
C LEU A 148 -4.01 -6.90 15.14
N SER A 149 -4.72 -6.49 14.10
CA SER A 149 -4.89 -7.27 12.86
C SER A 149 -5.33 -6.40 11.70
N CYS A 150 -5.14 -6.87 10.47
CA CYS A 150 -5.66 -6.19 9.27
C CYS A 150 -7.20 -6.20 9.18
N SER A 151 -7.87 -7.02 9.97
CA SER A 151 -9.34 -7.02 10.07
C SER A 151 -9.87 -6.02 11.09
N LYS A 152 -9.02 -5.46 11.96
CA LYS A 152 -9.37 -4.46 12.97
C LYS A 152 -9.10 -3.05 12.45
N ALA A 153 -7.84 -2.70 12.32
CA ALA A 153 -7.36 -1.49 11.65
C ALA A 153 -5.88 -1.67 11.29
N ALA A 154 -5.49 -1.34 10.06
CA ALA A 154 -4.10 -1.49 9.66
C ALA A 154 -3.65 -0.51 8.58
N ILE A 155 -2.34 -0.21 8.58
CA ILE A 155 -1.59 0.44 7.51
C ILE A 155 -0.60 -0.57 6.94
N VAL A 156 -0.65 -0.78 5.64
CA VAL A 156 0.26 -1.63 4.89
C VAL A 156 1.00 -0.79 3.87
N ASN A 157 2.32 -0.69 4.01
CA ASN A 157 3.16 0.04 3.07
C ASN A 157 3.79 -0.93 2.08
N ILE A 158 3.48 -0.77 0.78
CA ILE A 158 4.13 -1.57 -0.27
C ILE A 158 5.55 -1.06 -0.49
N SER A 159 6.50 -1.82 0.04
CA SER A 159 7.92 -1.53 -0.04
C SER A 159 8.59 -2.32 -1.18
N SER A 160 9.85 -2.65 -1.03
CA SER A 160 10.65 -3.43 -1.98
C SER A 160 11.82 -4.06 -1.24
N ASP A 161 12.26 -5.26 -1.64
CA ASP A 161 13.52 -5.85 -1.20
C ASP A 161 14.75 -4.97 -1.52
N PHE A 162 14.60 -4.06 -2.49
CA PHE A 162 15.59 -3.01 -2.75
C PHE A 162 15.73 -2.01 -1.60
N GLY A 163 14.77 -1.94 -0.68
CA GLY A 163 14.83 -1.19 0.57
C GLY A 163 15.53 -1.94 1.72
N SER A 164 16.01 -3.16 1.50
CA SER A 164 16.81 -3.90 2.47
C SER A 164 18.28 -3.45 2.41
N ILE A 165 18.79 -2.94 3.52
CA ILE A 165 20.19 -2.53 3.65
C ILE A 165 21.09 -3.78 3.68
N GLU A 166 20.65 -4.85 4.32
CA GLU A 166 21.40 -6.09 4.43
C GLU A 166 21.50 -6.84 3.09
N LYS A 167 20.35 -6.98 2.38
CA LYS A 167 20.31 -7.77 1.14
C LYS A 167 20.98 -7.11 -0.04
N VAL A 168 20.82 -5.80 -0.20
CA VAL A 168 21.21 -5.03 -1.41
C VAL A 168 20.90 -5.79 -2.70
N ALA A 169 19.71 -6.37 -2.76
CA ALA A 169 19.27 -7.28 -3.83
C ALA A 169 19.44 -6.67 -5.23
N GLY A 170 19.91 -7.45 -6.19
CA GLY A 170 19.97 -7.05 -7.60
C GLY A 170 20.91 -5.88 -7.93
N TRP A 171 21.91 -5.57 -7.10
CA TRP A 171 22.84 -4.45 -7.29
C TRP A 171 23.49 -4.41 -8.69
N ASN A 172 23.96 -5.56 -9.15
CA ASN A 172 24.62 -5.68 -10.46
C ASN A 172 23.66 -5.56 -11.64
N LEU A 173 22.35 -5.73 -11.41
CA LEU A 173 21.34 -5.59 -12.45
C LEU A 173 20.76 -4.19 -12.53
N SER A 174 20.60 -3.53 -11.39
CA SER A 174 20.04 -2.20 -11.30
C SER A 174 20.40 -1.54 -9.98
N GLN A 175 21.17 -0.45 -10.03
CA GLN A 175 21.59 0.27 -8.82
C GLN A 175 20.42 1.05 -8.22
N VAL A 176 19.70 1.83 -9.02
CA VAL A 176 18.50 2.65 -8.65
C VAL A 176 18.57 3.24 -7.25
N VAL A 177 19.70 3.92 -6.95
CA VAL A 177 20.08 4.34 -5.61
C VAL A 177 18.98 5.15 -4.92
N SER A 178 18.42 6.15 -5.59
CA SER A 178 17.32 6.97 -5.06
C SER A 178 16.11 6.15 -4.67
N TYR A 179 15.77 5.11 -5.46
CA TYR A 179 14.66 4.22 -5.15
C TYR A 179 14.96 3.38 -3.89
N ARG A 180 16.16 2.80 -3.81
CA ARG A 180 16.61 2.04 -2.62
C ARG A 180 16.50 2.89 -1.38
N CYS A 181 17.11 4.09 -1.37
CA CYS A 181 17.05 5.02 -0.25
C CYS A 181 15.62 5.37 0.14
N SER A 182 14.73 5.63 -0.84
CA SER A 182 13.34 5.94 -0.55
C SER A 182 12.56 4.76 0.06
N LYS A 183 12.83 3.53 -0.38
CA LYS A 183 12.18 2.32 0.18
C LYS A 183 12.75 1.93 1.54
N THR A 184 14.04 2.16 1.80
CA THR A 184 14.61 2.03 3.14
C THR A 184 14.01 3.04 4.11
N ALA A 185 13.85 4.30 3.68
CA ALA A 185 13.17 5.32 4.47
C ALA A 185 11.70 4.97 4.73
N LEU A 186 10.99 4.38 3.76
CA LEU A 186 9.63 3.87 3.94
C LEU A 186 9.58 2.74 4.97
N ASN A 187 10.56 1.85 4.97
CA ASN A 187 10.67 0.77 5.96
C ASN A 187 10.86 1.34 7.36
N MET A 188 11.74 2.34 7.53
CA MET A 188 11.91 3.04 8.81
C MET A 188 10.61 3.76 9.22
N LEU A 189 9.95 4.45 8.30
CA LEU A 189 8.64 5.08 8.55
C LEU A 189 7.62 4.07 9.07
N THR A 190 7.55 2.88 8.46
CA THR A 190 6.66 1.80 8.90
C THR A 190 6.97 1.38 10.34
N ARG A 191 8.25 1.27 10.68
CA ARG A 191 8.68 0.95 12.04
C ARG A 191 8.23 2.02 13.04
N CYS A 192 8.42 3.30 12.72
CA CYS A 192 7.94 4.42 13.55
C CYS A 192 6.42 4.39 13.70
N GLN A 193 5.68 4.19 12.59
CA GLN A 193 4.22 4.06 12.62
C GLN A 193 3.77 2.91 13.53
N SER A 194 4.43 1.76 13.49
CA SER A 194 4.07 0.60 14.30
C SER A 194 4.22 0.85 15.80
N LEU A 195 5.23 1.61 16.20
CA LEU A 195 5.47 1.97 17.59
C LEU A 195 4.45 2.99 18.09
N GLU A 196 4.19 4.03 17.30
CA GLU A 196 3.29 5.11 17.68
C GLU A 196 1.81 4.70 17.58
N TYR A 197 1.40 3.98 16.51
CA TYR A 197 -0.01 3.73 16.26
C TYR A 197 -0.55 2.47 16.96
N LYS A 198 0.32 1.66 17.56
CA LYS A 198 -0.08 0.53 18.41
C LYS A 198 -1.04 0.95 19.52
N GLN A 199 -0.79 2.06 20.19
CA GLN A 199 -1.67 2.59 21.26
C GLN A 199 -3.10 2.90 20.79
N PHE A 200 -3.29 3.10 19.46
CA PHE A 200 -4.60 3.34 18.86
C PHE A 200 -5.23 2.06 18.28
N GLY A 201 -4.62 0.91 18.45
CA GLY A 201 -5.11 -0.36 17.94
C GLY A 201 -4.88 -0.54 16.43
N VAL A 202 -3.93 0.19 15.82
CA VAL A 202 -3.61 0.13 14.38
C VAL A 202 -2.33 -0.66 14.15
N LEU A 203 -2.43 -1.75 13.37
CA LEU A 203 -1.30 -2.54 12.93
C LEU A 203 -0.59 -1.84 11.76
N CYS A 204 0.75 -1.83 11.76
CA CYS A 204 1.53 -1.27 10.64
C CYS A 204 2.59 -2.27 10.20
N LEU A 205 2.72 -2.49 8.89
CA LEU A 205 3.77 -3.36 8.33
C LEU A 205 4.19 -2.93 6.92
N SER A 206 5.40 -3.33 6.53
CA SER A 206 5.90 -3.23 5.15
C SER A 206 5.80 -4.55 4.43
N ILE A 207 5.40 -4.53 3.14
CA ILE A 207 5.37 -5.71 2.28
C ILE A 207 6.20 -5.47 1.02
N HIS A 208 7.14 -6.38 0.74
CA HIS A 208 7.73 -6.54 -0.58
C HIS A 208 6.80 -7.37 -1.46
N PRO A 209 6.28 -6.83 -2.58
CA PRO A 209 5.30 -7.52 -3.41
C PRO A 209 5.90 -8.62 -4.29
N GLY A 210 7.21 -8.86 -4.21
CA GLY A 210 7.96 -9.65 -5.15
C GLY A 210 8.40 -8.85 -6.38
N TRP A 211 9.17 -9.47 -7.24
CA TRP A 211 9.55 -8.86 -8.52
C TRP A 211 8.47 -9.15 -9.56
N VAL A 212 7.52 -8.24 -9.66
CA VAL A 212 6.23 -8.45 -10.33
C VAL A 212 6.26 -7.95 -11.79
N LYS A 213 5.66 -8.70 -12.71
CA LYS A 213 5.45 -8.33 -14.12
C LYS A 213 4.53 -7.12 -14.25
N THR A 214 5.10 -5.92 -14.16
CA THR A 214 4.40 -4.63 -14.27
C THR A 214 5.21 -3.65 -15.12
N SER A 215 4.66 -2.48 -15.41
CA SER A 215 5.40 -1.39 -16.07
C SER A 215 6.60 -0.89 -15.25
N MET A 216 6.54 -1.03 -13.93
CA MET A 216 7.65 -0.70 -13.01
C MET A 216 8.68 -1.84 -12.95
N GLY A 217 8.26 -3.09 -12.94
CA GLY A 217 9.12 -4.26 -13.06
C GLY A 217 9.57 -4.50 -14.52
N THR A 218 10.07 -5.69 -14.80
CA THR A 218 10.38 -6.14 -16.17
C THR A 218 9.45 -7.28 -16.56
N LEU A 219 9.31 -7.57 -17.85
CA LEU A 219 8.50 -8.68 -18.35
C LEU A 219 9.15 -10.05 -18.12
N LEU A 220 10.46 -10.08 -17.83
CA LEU A 220 11.26 -11.29 -17.70
C LEU A 220 11.29 -11.87 -16.28
N VAL A 221 10.47 -11.33 -15.36
CA VAL A 221 10.44 -11.78 -13.96
C VAL A 221 9.39 -12.86 -13.73
N PRO A 222 9.60 -13.76 -12.75
CA PRO A 222 8.74 -14.92 -12.57
C PRO A 222 7.34 -14.59 -12.02
N THR A 223 7.24 -13.61 -11.11
CA THR A 223 6.02 -13.36 -10.33
C THR A 223 4.97 -12.60 -11.16
N THR A 224 3.77 -13.17 -11.29
CA THR A 224 2.64 -12.47 -11.89
C THR A 224 1.98 -11.52 -10.90
N VAL A 225 1.21 -10.53 -11.38
CA VAL A 225 0.39 -9.67 -10.51
C VAL A 225 -0.58 -10.52 -9.69
N LYS A 226 -1.15 -11.56 -10.30
CA LYS A 226 -2.10 -12.46 -9.63
C LYS A 226 -1.44 -13.21 -8.47
N ASP A 227 -0.27 -13.79 -8.68
CA ASP A 227 0.43 -14.56 -7.64
C ASP A 227 0.83 -13.65 -6.47
N SER A 228 1.48 -12.51 -6.79
CA SER A 228 1.87 -11.50 -5.80
C SER A 228 0.68 -11.05 -4.94
N THR A 229 -0.42 -10.63 -5.57
CA THR A 229 -1.56 -10.08 -4.84
C THR A 229 -2.36 -11.15 -4.09
N THR A 230 -2.39 -12.38 -4.58
CA THR A 230 -2.96 -13.52 -3.83
C THR A 230 -2.14 -13.81 -2.57
N GLY A 231 -0.81 -13.83 -2.71
CA GLY A 231 0.10 -14.01 -1.58
C GLY A 231 -0.04 -12.88 -0.56
N ILE A 232 -0.02 -11.61 -1.01
CA ILE A 232 -0.21 -10.46 -0.12
C ILE A 232 -1.51 -10.60 0.68
N VAL A 233 -2.65 -10.90 0.03
CA VAL A 233 -3.94 -11.06 0.75
C VAL A 233 -3.89 -12.19 1.76
N LYS A 234 -3.18 -13.29 1.45
CA LYS A 234 -2.94 -14.40 2.39
C LYS A 234 -2.10 -13.93 3.59
N VAL A 235 -1.03 -13.18 3.37
CA VAL A 235 -0.20 -12.59 4.44
C VAL A 235 -1.05 -11.69 5.33
N LEU A 236 -1.83 -10.76 4.74
CA LEU A 236 -2.71 -9.85 5.49
C LEU A 236 -3.76 -10.60 6.34
N SER A 237 -4.15 -11.80 5.93
CA SER A 237 -5.08 -12.63 6.69
C SER A 237 -4.45 -13.34 7.90
N ALA A 238 -3.13 -13.47 7.92
CA ALA A 238 -2.38 -14.22 8.92
C ALA A 238 -1.63 -13.35 9.92
N VAL A 239 -1.29 -12.10 9.55
CA VAL A 239 -0.52 -11.20 10.41
C VAL A 239 -1.27 -10.81 11.69
N THR A 240 -0.52 -10.71 12.77
CA THR A 240 -0.98 -10.42 14.12
C THR A 240 -0.18 -9.28 14.73
N GLU A 241 -0.43 -8.96 15.98
CA GLU A 241 0.34 -7.96 16.72
C GLU A 241 1.85 -8.22 16.72
N ARG A 242 2.29 -9.50 16.67
CA ARG A 242 3.71 -9.87 16.65
C ARG A 242 4.41 -9.40 15.38
N ASP A 243 3.64 -9.25 14.31
CA ASP A 243 4.15 -8.85 13.00
C ASP A 243 4.12 -7.32 12.80
N SER A 244 3.56 -6.57 13.77
CA SER A 244 3.51 -5.11 13.67
C SER A 244 4.90 -4.51 13.68
N GLY A 245 5.22 -3.71 12.66
CA GLY A 245 6.53 -3.15 12.44
C GLY A 245 7.50 -4.06 11.69
N SER A 246 7.05 -5.21 11.17
CA SER A 246 7.89 -6.11 10.37
C SER A 246 7.96 -5.70 8.90
N PHE A 247 8.96 -6.23 8.22
CA PHE A 247 9.11 -6.19 6.78
C PHE A 247 9.00 -7.61 6.22
N LEU A 248 7.91 -7.91 5.53
CA LEU A 248 7.60 -9.23 5.00
C LEU A 248 7.61 -9.21 3.46
N ASP A 249 7.81 -10.36 2.84
CA ASP A 249 7.53 -10.53 1.43
C ASP A 249 6.08 -10.98 1.19
N TRP A 250 5.69 -11.08 -0.08
CA TRP A 250 4.36 -11.51 -0.50
C TRP A 250 4.03 -12.97 -0.16
N GLU A 251 5.01 -13.78 0.24
CA GLU A 251 4.84 -15.16 0.71
C GLU A 251 4.74 -15.25 2.24
N GLY A 252 5.05 -14.15 2.95
CA GLY A 252 5.03 -14.05 4.40
C GLY A 252 6.37 -14.31 5.07
N ASN A 253 7.45 -14.42 4.30
CA ASN A 253 8.80 -14.53 4.85
C ASN A 253 9.29 -13.16 5.33
N THR A 254 10.05 -13.15 6.42
CA THR A 254 10.72 -11.93 6.89
C THR A 254 11.81 -11.52 5.91
N VAL A 255 11.76 -10.26 5.47
CA VAL A 255 12.84 -9.63 4.71
C VAL A 255 13.73 -8.90 5.70
N PRO A 256 15.06 -9.12 5.71
CA PRO A 256 15.95 -8.37 6.57
C PRO A 256 15.95 -6.88 6.18
N TRP A 257 16.21 -6.02 7.17
CA TRP A 257 16.23 -4.56 6.99
C TRP A 257 17.36 -4.05 6.10
#